data_7e09959b0d5fb8f7cbd18afff5b38b7b
#
_entry.id   7e09959b0d5fb8f7cbd18afff5b38b7b
#
_cell.length_a   1.000
_cell.length_b   1.000
_cell.length_c   1.000
_cell.angle_alpha   90.00
_cell.angle_beta   90.00
_cell.angle_gamma   90.00
#
_symmetry.space_group_name_H-M   'P 1'
#
loop_
_entity.id
_entity.type
_entity.pdbx_description
1 polymer ?
#
loop_
_entity_poly.entity_id
_entity_poly.type
_entity_poly.pdbx_seq_one_letter_code
_entity_poly.pdbx_strand_id
1 'polypeptide(L)'
;MKLKINFVDFWPNFIPTDNYFYHLLSTKYDVEIDESPDILFYADFENSNLSHEAQRKVYYTGENKRPNFDECDFAFSFDYSDNPKNYRLPLWVLWINWFDVPHSEERDVSYLTPLNNLIGPRKASKKQKFCNFVFSNHTGIRVPLLNEI
;
A
#
# COMPACT_ATOMS: atom_id res chain seq x y z
N MET A 1 -10.79 -21.63 -4.46
CA MET A 1 -11.86 -20.85 -5.09
C MET A 1 -11.18 -19.80 -5.95
N LYS A 2 -11.56 -19.67 -7.22
CA LYS A 2 -11.02 -18.67 -8.14
C LYS A 2 -11.58 -17.28 -7.78
N LEU A 3 -10.73 -16.26 -7.85
CA LEU A 3 -11.08 -14.88 -7.56
C LEU A 3 -10.47 -13.98 -8.66
N LYS A 4 -11.31 -13.25 -9.37
CA LYS A 4 -10.89 -12.30 -10.39
C LYS A 4 -10.69 -10.92 -9.76
N ILE A 5 -9.53 -10.34 -9.98
CA ILE A 5 -9.22 -8.99 -9.49
C ILE A 5 -8.61 -8.14 -10.61
N ASN A 6 -8.64 -6.83 -10.43
CA ASN A 6 -7.85 -5.92 -11.24
C ASN A 6 -7.36 -4.72 -10.41
N PHE A 7 -6.38 -3.99 -10.96
CA PHE A 7 -5.77 -2.82 -10.34
C PHE A 7 -5.74 -1.67 -11.33
N VAL A 8 -6.25 -0.52 -10.95
CA VAL A 8 -6.22 0.70 -11.76
C VAL A 8 -5.77 1.90 -10.91
N ASP A 9 -5.29 2.94 -11.55
CA ASP A 9 -4.95 4.22 -10.92
C ASP A 9 -3.85 4.12 -9.84
N PHE A 10 -3.01 3.07 -9.90
CA PHE A 10 -1.83 2.92 -9.05
C PHE A 10 -0.65 3.73 -9.62
N TRP A 11 0.43 3.80 -8.86
CA TRP A 11 1.64 4.51 -9.26
C TRP A 11 2.33 3.88 -10.48
N PRO A 12 3.17 4.65 -11.21
CA PRO A 12 3.94 4.11 -12.33
C PRO A 12 4.77 2.88 -11.93
N ASN A 13 4.85 1.91 -12.83
CA ASN A 13 5.55 0.62 -12.62
C ASN A 13 4.92 -0.29 -11.53
N PHE A 14 3.67 -0.08 -11.20
CA PHE A 14 2.93 -1.03 -10.36
C PHE A 14 2.72 -2.35 -11.12
N ILE A 15 3.03 -3.46 -10.47
CA ILE A 15 2.91 -4.81 -11.06
C ILE A 15 1.68 -5.50 -10.48
N PRO A 16 0.60 -5.71 -11.25
CA PRO A 16 -0.65 -6.30 -10.76
C PRO A 16 -0.51 -7.69 -10.13
N THR A 17 0.45 -8.49 -10.59
CA THR A 17 0.70 -9.86 -10.11
C THR A 17 1.78 -9.96 -9.04
N ASP A 18 2.43 -8.85 -8.69
CA ASP A 18 3.48 -8.82 -7.68
C ASP A 18 3.36 -7.58 -6.78
N ASN A 19 2.39 -7.61 -5.89
CA ASN A 19 2.16 -6.57 -4.89
C ASN A 19 1.55 -7.17 -3.62
N TYR A 20 1.48 -6.36 -2.56
CA TYR A 20 0.94 -6.77 -1.27
C TYR A 20 -0.46 -7.38 -1.35
N PHE A 21 -1.39 -6.74 -2.07
CA PHE A 21 -2.78 -7.17 -2.15
C PHE A 21 -2.94 -8.48 -2.91
N TYR A 22 -2.22 -8.61 -4.03
CA TYR A 22 -2.19 -9.83 -4.82
C TYR A 22 -1.70 -11.02 -3.98
N HIS A 23 -0.55 -10.86 -3.32
CA HIS A 23 0.02 -11.92 -2.49
C HIS A 23 -0.85 -12.24 -1.28
N LEU A 24 -1.44 -11.23 -0.63
CA LEU A 24 -2.36 -11.43 0.48
C LEU A 24 -3.56 -12.31 0.07
N LEU A 25 -4.19 -11.98 -1.04
CA LEU A 25 -5.33 -12.75 -1.56
C LEU A 25 -4.91 -14.15 -2.01
N SER A 26 -3.74 -14.29 -2.62
CA SER A 26 -3.20 -15.57 -3.09
C SER A 26 -2.90 -16.55 -1.95
N THR A 27 -2.83 -16.10 -0.70
CA THR A 27 -2.74 -17.01 0.46
C THR A 27 -4.00 -17.88 0.62
N LYS A 28 -5.13 -17.46 0.05
CA LYS A 28 -6.43 -18.09 0.28
C LYS A 28 -7.20 -18.43 -1.01
N TYR A 29 -6.92 -17.71 -2.08
CA TYR A 29 -7.65 -17.81 -3.34
C TYR A 29 -6.68 -18.12 -4.49
N ASP A 30 -7.22 -18.72 -5.55
CA ASP A 30 -6.60 -18.81 -6.87
C ASP A 30 -6.90 -17.49 -7.60
N VAL A 31 -5.95 -16.54 -7.53
CA VAL A 31 -6.14 -15.16 -7.98
C VAL A 31 -5.78 -15.01 -9.45
N GLU A 32 -6.68 -14.40 -10.22
CA GLU A 32 -6.50 -14.07 -11.62
C GLU A 32 -6.68 -12.57 -11.85
N ILE A 33 -5.81 -11.96 -12.68
CA ILE A 33 -6.01 -10.60 -13.17
C ILE A 33 -6.97 -10.67 -14.36
N ASP A 34 -8.07 -9.93 -14.31
CA ASP A 34 -9.15 -10.00 -15.30
C ASP A 34 -9.74 -8.60 -15.57
N GLU A 35 -10.07 -8.31 -16.83
CA GLU A 35 -10.68 -7.03 -17.23
C GLU A 35 -12.13 -6.86 -16.71
N SER A 36 -12.77 -7.95 -16.32
CA SER A 36 -14.09 -7.97 -15.68
C SER A 36 -13.98 -8.54 -14.26
N PRO A 37 -13.39 -7.81 -13.31
CA PRO A 37 -13.03 -8.34 -12.01
C PRO A 37 -14.22 -8.47 -11.06
N ASP A 38 -14.14 -9.44 -10.14
CA ASP A 38 -15.01 -9.47 -8.96
C ASP A 38 -14.66 -8.32 -8.00
N ILE A 39 -13.35 -8.03 -7.86
CA ILE A 39 -12.84 -6.94 -7.03
C ILE A 39 -11.90 -6.05 -7.84
N LEU A 40 -12.23 -4.77 -7.93
CA LEU A 40 -11.36 -3.73 -8.48
C LEU A 40 -10.65 -3.01 -7.33
N PHE A 41 -9.32 -3.07 -7.33
CA PHE A 41 -8.51 -2.19 -6.49
C PHE A 41 -8.15 -0.93 -7.26
N TYR A 42 -8.25 0.23 -6.63
CA TYR A 42 -7.84 1.48 -7.25
C TYR A 42 -7.19 2.44 -6.25
N ALA A 43 -6.37 3.36 -6.74
CA ALA A 43 -5.63 4.32 -5.95
C ALA A 43 -5.86 5.75 -6.45
N ASP A 44 -4.88 6.66 -6.29
CA ASP A 44 -5.04 8.11 -6.42
C ASP A 44 -4.38 8.72 -7.66
N PHE A 45 -3.72 7.94 -8.51
CA PHE A 45 -2.87 8.50 -9.56
C PHE A 45 -3.64 8.92 -10.80
N GLU A 46 -4.78 8.27 -11.08
CA GLU A 46 -5.66 8.60 -12.18
C GLU A 46 -7.12 8.53 -11.73
N ASN A 47 -8.09 8.43 -12.67
CA ASN A 47 -9.52 8.31 -12.37
C ASN A 47 -10.19 7.24 -13.24
N SER A 48 -9.44 6.22 -13.68
CA SER A 48 -9.96 5.15 -14.53
C SER A 48 -10.99 4.29 -13.80
N ASN A 49 -10.90 4.23 -12.45
CA ASN A 49 -11.86 3.53 -11.59
C ASN A 49 -13.33 3.93 -11.85
N LEU A 50 -13.57 5.17 -12.32
CA LEU A 50 -14.93 5.65 -12.59
C LEU A 50 -15.57 4.96 -13.81
N SER A 51 -14.78 4.52 -14.78
CA SER A 51 -15.25 3.84 -15.98
C SER A 51 -15.22 2.30 -15.87
N HIS A 52 -14.62 1.75 -14.84
CA HIS A 52 -14.56 0.30 -14.61
C HIS A 52 -15.73 -0.19 -13.79
N GLU A 53 -16.34 -1.29 -14.25
CA GLU A 53 -17.35 -2.02 -13.48
C GLU A 53 -16.71 -3.17 -12.72
N ALA A 54 -17.17 -3.39 -11.50
CA ALA A 54 -16.77 -4.52 -10.66
C ALA A 54 -17.87 -4.81 -9.63
N GLN A 55 -17.92 -6.03 -9.09
CA GLN A 55 -18.85 -6.35 -8.01
C GLN A 55 -18.53 -5.60 -6.73
N ARG A 56 -17.22 -5.36 -6.48
CA ARG A 56 -16.71 -4.57 -5.37
C ARG A 56 -15.58 -3.69 -5.80
N LYS A 57 -15.56 -2.46 -5.31
CA LYS A 57 -14.47 -1.50 -5.49
C LYS A 57 -13.77 -1.26 -4.15
N VAL A 58 -12.47 -1.43 -4.14
CA VAL A 58 -11.62 -1.26 -2.96
C VAL A 58 -10.62 -0.14 -3.23
N TYR A 59 -10.77 0.95 -2.51
CA TYR A 59 -9.85 2.08 -2.58
C TYR A 59 -8.61 1.84 -1.72
N TYR A 60 -7.45 2.23 -2.21
CA TYR A 60 -6.22 2.27 -1.43
C TYR A 60 -5.55 3.63 -1.51
N THR A 61 -5.14 4.16 -0.37
CA THR A 61 -4.27 5.33 -0.30
C THR A 61 -3.25 5.22 0.83
N GLY A 62 -1.98 5.55 0.50
CA GLY A 62 -0.92 5.81 1.48
C GLY A 62 -0.73 7.30 1.77
N GLU A 63 -1.48 8.17 1.08
CA GLU A 63 -1.36 9.61 1.11
C GLU A 63 -2.38 10.24 2.09
N ASN A 64 -2.25 11.55 2.33
CA ASN A 64 -3.18 12.31 3.20
C ASN A 64 -4.50 12.60 2.48
N LYS A 65 -5.14 11.56 1.99
CA LYS A 65 -6.46 11.58 1.36
C LYS A 65 -7.44 10.70 2.11
N ARG A 66 -8.72 11.00 1.96
CA ARG A 66 -9.81 10.26 2.62
C ARG A 66 -10.63 9.51 1.58
N PRO A 67 -11.08 8.28 1.89
CA PRO A 67 -11.96 7.53 1.01
C PRO A 67 -13.28 8.27 0.76
N ASN A 68 -13.74 8.21 -0.50
CA ASN A 68 -15.12 8.55 -0.84
C ASN A 68 -15.94 7.24 -0.94
N PHE A 69 -16.77 6.96 0.05
CA PHE A 69 -17.58 5.75 0.11
C PHE A 69 -18.83 5.77 -0.79
N ASP A 70 -19.02 6.84 -1.58
CA ASP A 70 -19.95 6.81 -2.72
C ASP A 70 -19.32 6.17 -3.96
N GLU A 71 -17.98 6.05 -3.98
CA GLU A 71 -17.21 5.48 -5.10
C GLU A 71 -16.60 4.12 -4.78
N CYS A 72 -16.47 3.75 -3.51
CA CYS A 72 -15.91 2.47 -3.09
C CYS A 72 -16.75 1.77 -2.03
N ASP A 73 -16.71 0.43 -2.06
CA ASP A 73 -17.33 -0.43 -1.04
C ASP A 73 -16.49 -0.50 0.23
N PHE A 74 -15.16 -0.56 0.07
CA PHE A 74 -14.18 -0.64 1.15
C PHE A 74 -12.97 0.23 0.83
N ALA A 75 -12.23 0.60 1.87
CA ALA A 75 -10.99 1.33 1.71
C ALA A 75 -9.89 0.83 2.65
N PHE A 76 -8.65 0.86 2.15
CA PHE A 76 -7.44 0.80 2.93
C PHE A 76 -6.82 2.20 2.97
N SER A 77 -6.76 2.81 4.15
CA SER A 77 -6.16 4.14 4.34
C SER A 77 -5.22 4.15 5.55
N PHE A 78 -4.42 5.20 5.68
CA PHE A 78 -3.51 5.35 6.82
C PHE A 78 -4.23 5.79 8.10
N ASP A 79 -5.46 6.28 7.98
CA ASP A 79 -6.22 6.90 9.06
C ASP A 79 -6.92 5.92 9.99
N TYR A 80 -7.12 6.37 11.21
CA TYR A 80 -8.15 5.82 12.08
C TYR A 80 -9.52 6.36 11.63
N SER A 81 -10.50 5.47 11.55
CA SER A 81 -11.86 5.81 11.15
C SER A 81 -12.86 4.91 11.86
N ASP A 82 -13.98 5.49 12.31
CA ASP A 82 -15.11 4.74 12.86
C ASP A 82 -15.98 4.11 11.76
N ASN A 83 -15.72 4.43 10.48
CA ASN A 83 -16.43 3.79 9.38
C ASN A 83 -16.00 2.33 9.24
N PRO A 84 -16.91 1.35 9.39
CA PRO A 84 -16.59 -0.07 9.32
C PRO A 84 -16.10 -0.54 7.95
N LYS A 85 -16.23 0.28 6.92
CA LYS A 85 -15.72 0.02 5.57
C LYS A 85 -14.27 0.47 5.39
N ASN A 86 -13.68 1.22 6.36
CA ASN A 86 -12.31 1.68 6.32
C ASN A 86 -11.41 0.79 7.17
N TYR A 87 -10.38 0.23 6.55
CA TYR A 87 -9.35 -0.54 7.24
C TYR A 87 -8.05 0.29 7.26
N ARG A 88 -7.51 0.46 8.46
CA ARG A 88 -6.24 1.16 8.58
C ARG A 88 -5.10 0.30 8.06
N LEU A 89 -4.46 0.76 6.98
CA LEU A 89 -3.30 0.13 6.37
C LEU A 89 -2.23 1.22 6.09
N PRO A 90 -1.37 1.54 7.07
CA PRO A 90 -0.31 2.51 6.87
C PRO A 90 0.64 2.08 5.76
N LEU A 91 1.16 3.05 4.99
CA LEU A 91 2.03 2.81 3.82
C LEU A 91 3.21 1.88 4.12
N TRP A 92 3.82 1.98 5.31
CA TRP A 92 4.97 1.15 5.68
C TRP A 92 4.68 -0.36 5.66
N VAL A 93 3.41 -0.77 5.78
CA VAL A 93 3.01 -2.19 5.72
C VAL A 93 3.35 -2.78 4.35
N LEU A 94 3.20 -2.00 3.27
CA LEU A 94 3.53 -2.45 1.91
C LEU A 94 5.04 -2.60 1.66
N TRP A 95 5.87 -2.08 2.57
CA TRP A 95 7.34 -2.09 2.47
C TRP A 95 7.98 -3.22 3.28
N ILE A 96 7.15 -4.17 3.72
CA ILE A 96 7.61 -5.36 4.44
C ILE A 96 7.41 -6.57 3.53
N ASN A 97 8.42 -7.42 3.46
CA ASN A 97 8.31 -8.70 2.81
C ASN A 97 7.56 -9.68 3.72
N TRP A 98 6.23 -9.68 3.61
CA TRP A 98 5.34 -10.54 4.41
C TRP A 98 5.27 -11.96 3.88
N PHE A 99 5.50 -12.12 2.58
CA PHE A 99 5.25 -13.37 1.87
C PHE A 99 6.59 -13.92 1.37
N ASP A 100 6.83 -15.19 1.63
CA ASP A 100 7.98 -15.93 1.10
C ASP A 100 7.61 -16.48 -0.29
N VAL A 101 7.58 -15.58 -1.26
CA VAL A 101 7.18 -15.88 -2.64
C VAL A 101 8.22 -15.31 -3.61
N PRO A 102 8.39 -15.94 -4.80
CA PRO A 102 9.17 -15.32 -5.87
C PRO A 102 8.57 -13.98 -6.30
N HIS A 103 9.44 -13.00 -6.52
CA HIS A 103 9.05 -11.71 -7.05
C HIS A 103 9.34 -11.64 -8.55
N SER A 104 8.60 -10.77 -9.26
CA SER A 104 8.86 -10.45 -10.65
C SER A 104 10.26 -9.85 -10.82
N GLU A 105 10.96 -10.19 -11.90
CA GLU A 105 12.27 -9.60 -12.24
C GLU A 105 12.17 -8.09 -12.49
N GLU A 106 10.99 -7.61 -12.87
CA GLU A 106 10.72 -6.19 -13.10
C GLU A 106 10.53 -5.40 -11.80
N ARG A 107 10.30 -6.11 -10.68
CA ARG A 107 10.08 -5.48 -9.38
C ARG A 107 11.41 -5.25 -8.66
N ASP A 108 11.73 -4.01 -8.39
CA ASP A 108 12.78 -3.71 -7.41
C ASP A 108 12.26 -4.07 -6.00
N VAL A 109 12.84 -5.09 -5.41
CA VAL A 109 12.51 -5.55 -4.04
C VAL A 109 13.55 -5.14 -3.01
N SER A 110 14.57 -4.39 -3.41
CA SER A 110 15.67 -3.97 -2.52
C SER A 110 15.17 -3.10 -1.36
N TYR A 111 14.04 -2.43 -1.54
CA TYR A 111 13.41 -1.60 -0.51
C TYR A 111 12.53 -2.38 0.49
N LEU A 112 12.23 -3.66 0.21
CA LEU A 112 11.39 -4.45 1.11
C LEU A 112 12.18 -4.86 2.36
N THR A 113 11.65 -4.53 3.52
CA THR A 113 12.21 -4.95 4.79
C THR A 113 11.88 -6.42 5.06
N PRO A 114 12.87 -7.31 5.25
CA PRO A 114 12.61 -8.68 5.64
C PRO A 114 11.83 -8.75 6.96
N LEU A 115 10.81 -9.60 7.04
CA LEU A 115 9.98 -9.75 8.23
C LEU A 115 10.78 -10.05 9.49
N ASN A 116 11.82 -10.86 9.38
CA ASN A 116 12.72 -11.21 10.48
C ASN A 116 13.43 -9.99 11.10
N ASN A 117 13.63 -8.92 10.34
CA ASN A 117 14.20 -7.69 10.86
C ASN A 117 13.23 -6.93 11.80
N LEU A 118 11.93 -7.22 11.73
CA LEU A 118 10.90 -6.59 12.56
C LEU A 118 10.60 -7.38 13.83
N ILE A 119 10.60 -8.71 13.75
CA ILE A 119 10.22 -9.60 14.86
C ILE A 119 11.41 -10.15 15.64
N GLY A 120 12.64 -9.95 15.13
CA GLY A 120 13.87 -10.41 15.77
C GLY A 120 14.21 -9.61 17.05
N PRO A 121 15.08 -10.17 17.91
CA PRO A 121 15.53 -9.48 19.11
C PRO A 121 16.29 -8.19 18.72
N ARG A 122 15.81 -7.06 19.22
CA ARG A 122 16.46 -5.76 19.01
C ARG A 122 17.46 -5.49 20.11
N LYS A 123 18.69 -5.15 19.75
CA LYS A 123 19.65 -4.58 20.70
C LYS A 123 19.22 -3.17 21.02
N ALA A 124 18.98 -2.89 22.30
CA ALA A 124 18.75 -1.52 22.75
C ALA A 124 20.01 -0.69 22.46
N SER A 125 19.90 0.33 21.64
CA SER A 125 20.96 1.31 21.41
C SER A 125 20.78 2.50 22.33
N LYS A 126 21.89 3.02 22.89
CA LYS A 126 21.84 4.25 23.66
C LYS A 126 21.52 5.42 22.74
N LYS A 127 20.39 6.10 22.99
CA LYS A 127 20.04 7.31 22.26
C LYS A 127 21.05 8.41 22.57
N GLN A 128 21.64 9.01 21.54
CA GLN A 128 22.67 10.04 21.67
C GLN A 128 22.17 11.44 21.28
N LYS A 129 21.02 11.52 20.59
CA LYS A 129 20.44 12.77 20.11
C LYS A 129 18.95 12.83 20.45
N PHE A 130 18.46 14.05 20.62
CA PHE A 130 17.06 14.33 20.94
C PHE A 130 16.12 13.97 19.79
N CYS A 131 16.49 14.32 18.57
CA CYS A 131 15.66 14.20 17.40
C CYS A 131 16.44 13.62 16.21
N ASN A 132 15.72 12.95 15.32
CA ASN A 132 16.19 12.56 14.00
C ASN A 132 15.14 13.00 12.98
N PHE A 133 15.59 13.73 11.93
CA PHE A 133 14.73 14.21 10.85
C PHE A 133 15.27 13.71 9.52
N VAL A 134 14.56 12.74 8.92
CA VAL A 134 14.96 12.09 7.66
C VAL A 134 13.85 12.31 6.63
N PHE A 135 14.22 12.83 5.46
CA PHE A 135 13.33 12.99 4.32
C PHE A 135 14.08 12.97 3.00
N SER A 136 13.45 12.47 1.94
CA SER A 136 13.99 12.50 0.57
C SER A 136 13.31 13.57 -0.30
N ASN A 137 12.08 13.96 0.03
CA ASN A 137 11.32 14.96 -0.70
C ASN A 137 11.48 16.34 -0.07
N HIS A 138 12.06 17.31 -0.80
CA HIS A 138 12.38 18.65 -0.35
C HIS A 138 11.23 19.67 -0.47
N THR A 139 10.01 19.21 -0.69
CA THR A 139 8.82 20.09 -0.82
C THR A 139 8.24 20.55 0.51
N GLY A 140 7.52 21.67 0.47
CA GLY A 140 6.80 22.21 1.62
C GLY A 140 7.72 22.73 2.73
N ILE A 141 7.33 22.50 3.98
CA ILE A 141 7.99 23.00 5.20
C ILE A 141 9.27 22.22 5.58
N ARG A 142 9.60 21.12 4.91
CA ARG A 142 10.66 20.21 5.34
C ARG A 142 12.05 20.84 5.38
N VAL A 143 12.41 21.58 4.34
CA VAL A 143 13.71 22.27 4.31
C VAL A 143 13.79 23.43 5.30
N PRO A 144 12.78 24.33 5.38
CA PRO A 144 12.74 25.34 6.42
C PRO A 144 12.88 24.77 7.83
N LEU A 145 12.13 23.70 8.13
CA LEU A 145 12.19 23.05 9.46
C LEU A 145 13.57 22.45 9.76
N LEU A 146 14.26 21.88 8.77
CA LEU A 146 15.63 21.36 8.94
C LEU A 146 16.63 22.45 9.33
N ASN A 147 16.45 23.66 8.84
CA ASN A 147 17.34 24.79 9.11
C ASN A 147 17.14 25.39 10.51
N GLU A 148 16.03 25.07 11.19
CA GLU A 148 15.69 25.55 12.53
C GLU A 148 16.09 24.55 13.65
N ILE A 149 16.49 23.32 13.31
CA ILE A 149 16.89 22.23 14.23
C ILE A 149 18.43 22.14 14.31
#